data_0fc2dd154a36bd3971e7a94cc18b46d8
#
_entry.id   0fc2dd154a36bd3971e7a94cc18b46d8
#
_cell.length_a   1.000
_cell.length_b   1.000
_cell.length_c   1.000
_cell.angle_alpha   90.00
_cell.angle_beta   90.00
_cell.angle_gamma   90.00
#
_symmetry.space_group_name_H-M   'P 1'
#
loop_
_entity.id
_entity.type
_entity.pdbx_description
1 polymer ?
#
loop_
_entity_poly.entity_id
_entity_poly.type
_entity_poly.pdbx_seq_one_letter_code
_entity_poly.pdbx_strand_id
1 'polypeptide(L)'
;KIKIQEKDIERKKELQEEKRLREERALQREQQRLMERQKSTRERDVHSRAQSVFWCKSGEEDTIFSNWEIFVGEIKSGQNKGQPRVLARMNQNSACLLTKRGSNIAEKERRILGVFMVERGFDGRNCQDGYIAAHDRYRIRLTEKESEKMFFWNYYSNKRYPDNIVWNSGRQRYFDNKWMAQILRDIIDLRKDTKEKKY
;
A
#
# COMPACT_ATOMS: atom_id res chain seq x y z
N LYS A 1 -38.67 8.50 56.07
CA LYS A 1 -38.80 8.19 54.63
C LYS A 1 -37.86 9.04 53.77
N ILE A 2 -37.64 10.33 54.07
CA ILE A 2 -36.77 11.24 53.27
C ILE A 2 -35.31 10.79 53.31
N LYS A 3 -34.74 10.40 54.45
CA LYS A 3 -33.33 9.94 54.54
C LYS A 3 -33.01 8.65 53.78
N ILE A 4 -34.01 7.83 53.49
CA ILE A 4 -33.82 6.59 52.71
C ILE A 4 -33.73 6.98 51.20
N GLN A 5 -34.57 7.89 50.75
CA GLN A 5 -34.55 8.37 49.38
C GLN A 5 -33.25 9.11 49.00
N GLU A 6 -32.69 9.90 49.92
CA GLU A 6 -31.41 10.59 49.73
C GLU A 6 -30.26 9.58 49.56
N LYS A 7 -30.20 8.54 50.40
CA LYS A 7 -29.19 7.48 50.28
C LYS A 7 -29.32 6.68 48.99
N ASP A 8 -30.53 6.45 48.51
CA ASP A 8 -30.76 5.75 47.23
C ASP A 8 -30.33 6.57 46.02
N ILE A 9 -30.52 7.89 46.09
CA ILE A 9 -30.07 8.84 45.05
C ILE A 9 -28.54 8.93 45.04
N GLU A 10 -27.91 9.00 46.20
CA GLU A 10 -26.45 9.05 46.30
C GLU A 10 -25.80 7.75 45.79
N ARG A 11 -26.33 6.62 46.16
CA ARG A 11 -25.86 5.30 45.66
C ARG A 11 -26.03 5.15 44.14
N LYS A 12 -27.11 5.67 43.56
CA LYS A 12 -27.29 5.72 42.11
C LYS A 12 -26.27 6.59 41.42
N LYS A 13 -25.92 7.74 41.99
CA LYS A 13 -24.88 8.65 41.47
C LYS A 13 -23.50 7.99 41.49
N GLU A 14 -23.14 7.39 42.62
CA GLU A 14 -21.87 6.67 42.76
C GLU A 14 -21.74 5.53 41.74
N LEU A 15 -22.81 4.74 41.55
CA LEU A 15 -22.82 3.63 40.57
C LEU A 15 -22.69 4.16 39.11
N GLN A 16 -23.30 5.31 38.84
CA GLN A 16 -23.23 5.92 37.50
C GLN A 16 -21.84 6.50 37.24
N GLU A 17 -21.21 7.08 38.25
CA GLU A 17 -19.84 7.60 38.14
C GLU A 17 -18.82 6.49 38.04
N GLU A 18 -18.96 5.39 38.79
CA GLU A 18 -18.13 4.19 38.63
C GLU A 18 -18.23 3.57 37.24
N LYS A 19 -19.45 3.48 36.69
CA LYS A 19 -19.68 3.01 35.33
C LYS A 19 -18.99 3.90 34.28
N ARG A 20 -19.12 5.21 34.41
CA ARG A 20 -18.45 6.18 33.52
C ARG A 20 -16.93 6.06 33.56
N LEU A 21 -16.36 5.95 34.77
CA LEU A 21 -14.92 5.79 34.98
C LEU A 21 -14.42 4.46 34.40
N ARG A 22 -15.22 3.41 34.47
CA ARG A 22 -14.91 2.10 33.89
C ARG A 22 -14.92 2.12 32.36
N GLU A 23 -15.87 2.81 31.74
CA GLU A 23 -15.96 3.03 30.31
C GLU A 23 -14.78 3.88 29.78
N GLU A 24 -14.43 4.94 30.49
CA GLU A 24 -13.29 5.79 30.16
C GLU A 24 -11.96 5.04 30.21
N ARG A 25 -11.74 4.24 31.26
CA ARG A 25 -10.55 3.37 31.37
C ARG A 25 -10.51 2.29 30.27
N ALA A 26 -11.65 1.77 29.86
CA ALA A 26 -11.72 0.81 28.76
C ALA A 26 -11.34 1.48 27.43
N LEU A 27 -11.85 2.66 27.16
CA LEU A 27 -11.52 3.45 25.97
C LEU A 27 -10.02 3.84 25.92
N GLN A 28 -9.46 4.26 27.04
CA GLN A 28 -8.03 4.57 27.13
C GLN A 28 -7.15 3.34 26.86
N ARG A 29 -7.52 2.18 27.38
CA ARG A 29 -6.80 0.91 27.13
C ARG A 29 -6.88 0.51 25.66
N GLU A 30 -8.01 0.72 25.03
CA GLU A 30 -8.19 0.44 23.59
C GLU A 30 -7.35 1.38 22.72
N GLN A 31 -7.37 2.68 23.02
CA GLN A 31 -6.51 3.66 22.34
C GLN A 31 -5.03 3.34 22.51
N GLN A 32 -4.60 2.98 23.72
CA GLN A 32 -3.23 2.59 23.98
C GLN A 32 -2.82 1.33 23.18
N ARG A 33 -3.68 0.30 23.14
CA ARG A 33 -3.45 -0.89 22.32
C ARG A 33 -3.35 -0.58 20.83
N LEU A 34 -4.18 0.33 20.32
CA LEU A 34 -4.13 0.78 18.95
C LEU A 34 -2.81 1.53 18.65
N MET A 35 -2.38 2.41 19.55
CA MET A 35 -1.09 3.12 19.41
C MET A 35 0.10 2.16 19.46
N GLU A 36 0.12 1.21 20.39
CA GLU A 36 1.16 0.18 20.50
C GLU A 36 1.20 -0.71 19.25
N ARG A 37 0.03 -1.10 18.73
CA ARG A 37 -0.09 -1.86 17.49
C ARG A 37 0.45 -1.07 16.27
N GLN A 38 0.13 0.22 16.19
CA GLN A 38 0.66 1.10 15.15
C GLN A 38 2.18 1.30 15.27
N LYS A 39 2.69 1.46 16.50
CA LYS A 39 4.13 1.57 16.80
C LYS A 39 4.87 0.29 16.41
N SER A 40 4.39 -0.87 16.86
CA SER A 40 4.94 -2.18 16.52
C SER A 40 4.97 -2.44 15.01
N THR A 41 3.98 -1.93 14.27
CA THR A 41 3.94 -2.07 12.81
C THR A 41 4.91 -1.11 12.11
N ARG A 42 5.21 0.06 12.70
CA ARG A 42 6.21 1.00 12.19
C ARG A 42 7.66 0.54 12.44
N GLU A 43 7.89 -0.15 13.54
CA GLU A 43 9.21 -0.61 13.97
C GLU A 43 9.62 -1.98 13.37
N ARG A 44 8.73 -2.62 12.57
CA ARG A 44 9.12 -3.84 11.85
C ARG A 44 10.20 -3.51 10.84
N ASP A 45 11.30 -4.24 10.89
CA ASP A 45 12.36 -4.18 9.88
C ASP A 45 11.74 -4.30 8.48
N VAL A 46 11.81 -3.20 7.73
CA VAL A 46 11.29 -3.17 6.36
C VAL A 46 12.22 -4.03 5.50
N HIS A 47 11.73 -5.15 5.03
CA HIS A 47 12.50 -6.01 4.14
C HIS A 47 13.03 -5.17 2.95
N SER A 48 14.31 -5.33 2.59
CA SER A 48 14.96 -4.55 1.51
C SER A 48 14.25 -4.64 0.15
N ARG A 49 13.36 -5.62 0.00
CA ARG A 49 12.49 -5.85 -1.16
C ARG A 49 11.02 -5.92 -0.73
N ALA A 50 10.57 -4.92 0.00
CA ALA A 50 9.16 -4.80 0.41
C ALA A 50 8.30 -4.09 -0.64
N GLN A 51 8.92 -3.46 -1.63
CA GLN A 51 8.20 -2.78 -2.71
C GLN A 51 7.78 -3.78 -3.79
N SER A 52 6.69 -3.48 -4.48
CA SER A 52 6.21 -4.29 -5.59
C SER A 52 6.02 -3.49 -6.85
N VAL A 53 6.31 -4.10 -7.98
CA VAL A 53 5.98 -3.58 -9.29
C VAL A 53 4.95 -4.49 -9.96
N PHE A 54 3.95 -3.86 -10.56
CA PHE A 54 2.84 -4.52 -11.23
C PHE A 54 2.82 -4.21 -12.71
N TRP A 55 2.48 -5.22 -13.48
CA TRP A 55 2.13 -5.07 -14.88
C TRP A 55 0.62 -4.84 -15.00
N CYS A 56 0.24 -3.64 -15.43
CA CYS A 56 -1.13 -3.30 -15.80
C CYS A 56 -1.42 -3.81 -17.23
N LYS A 57 -2.49 -4.56 -17.40
CA LYS A 57 -2.96 -4.95 -18.73
C LYS A 57 -3.54 -3.75 -19.46
N SER A 58 -3.60 -3.83 -20.78
CA SER A 58 -4.21 -2.77 -21.58
C SER A 58 -5.69 -2.60 -21.21
N GLY A 59 -6.10 -1.37 -20.92
CA GLY A 59 -7.47 -1.03 -20.51
C GLY A 59 -7.76 -1.15 -19.01
N GLU A 60 -6.85 -1.71 -18.20
CA GLU A 60 -7.03 -1.77 -16.74
C GLU A 60 -6.63 -0.47 -16.02
N GLU A 61 -5.81 0.36 -16.65
CA GLU A 61 -5.24 1.55 -16.02
C GLU A 61 -6.30 2.52 -15.51
N ASP A 62 -7.36 2.74 -16.27
CA ASP A 62 -8.41 3.67 -15.85
C ASP A 62 -9.17 3.15 -14.63
N THR A 63 -9.47 1.86 -14.58
CA THR A 63 -10.09 1.23 -13.40
C THR A 63 -9.17 1.28 -12.19
N ILE A 64 -7.88 0.97 -12.37
CA ILE A 64 -6.89 1.00 -11.30
C ILE A 64 -6.76 2.42 -10.72
N PHE A 65 -6.68 3.45 -11.57
CA PHE A 65 -6.53 4.84 -11.10
C PHE A 65 -7.84 5.46 -10.62
N SER A 66 -9.01 4.94 -11.00
CA SER A 66 -10.29 5.37 -10.46
C SER A 66 -10.48 4.85 -9.03
N ASN A 67 -10.18 3.58 -8.81
CA ASN A 67 -10.37 2.92 -7.52
C ASN A 67 -9.13 3.02 -6.63
N TRP A 68 -7.96 3.27 -7.23
CA TRP A 68 -6.65 3.22 -6.57
C TRP A 68 -6.38 1.88 -5.88
N GLU A 69 -6.72 0.81 -6.57
CA GLU A 69 -6.47 -0.56 -6.12
C GLU A 69 -5.93 -1.42 -7.26
N ILE A 70 -5.18 -2.47 -6.92
CA ILE A 70 -4.67 -3.41 -7.89
C ILE A 70 -4.79 -4.85 -7.41
N PHE A 71 -5.24 -5.73 -8.30
CA PHE A 71 -5.28 -7.16 -8.05
C PHE A 71 -3.88 -7.78 -8.14
N VAL A 72 -3.48 -8.55 -7.15
CA VAL A 72 -2.14 -9.18 -7.04
C VAL A 72 -1.88 -10.27 -8.08
N GLY A 73 -2.93 -10.77 -8.70
CA GLY A 73 -2.90 -11.92 -9.60
C GLY A 73 -3.15 -13.24 -8.88
N GLU A 74 -3.45 -14.26 -9.67
CA GLU A 74 -3.80 -15.60 -9.20
C GLU A 74 -2.63 -16.58 -9.31
N ILE A 75 -2.70 -17.62 -8.50
CA ILE A 75 -1.84 -18.81 -8.59
C ILE A 75 -2.34 -19.65 -9.76
N LYS A 76 -1.47 -19.90 -10.74
CA LYS A 76 -1.86 -20.56 -12.00
C LYS A 76 -1.82 -22.08 -11.97
N SER A 77 -1.16 -22.69 -10.99
CA SER A 77 -0.96 -24.15 -10.92
C SER A 77 -0.82 -24.62 -9.48
N GLY A 78 -0.97 -25.94 -9.28
CA GLY A 78 -0.88 -26.58 -7.97
C GLY A 78 -2.18 -26.54 -7.18
N GLN A 79 -2.10 -26.91 -5.90
CA GLN A 79 -3.23 -27.10 -4.99
C GLN A 79 -4.03 -25.82 -4.73
N ASN A 80 -3.35 -24.66 -4.81
CA ASN A 80 -3.94 -23.34 -4.58
C ASN A 80 -4.28 -22.61 -5.90
N LYS A 81 -4.47 -23.32 -7.01
CA LYS A 81 -4.84 -22.74 -8.29
C LYS A 81 -6.13 -21.90 -8.16
N GLY A 82 -6.12 -20.70 -8.74
CA GLY A 82 -7.25 -19.75 -8.69
C GLY A 82 -7.27 -18.87 -7.45
N GLN A 83 -6.49 -19.15 -6.42
CA GLN A 83 -6.40 -18.30 -5.25
C GLN A 83 -5.49 -17.08 -5.53
N PRO A 84 -5.76 -15.92 -4.89
CA PRO A 84 -4.88 -14.77 -4.94
C PRO A 84 -3.47 -15.09 -4.46
N ARG A 85 -2.49 -14.41 -5.03
CA ARG A 85 -1.09 -14.54 -4.60
C ARG A 85 -0.86 -13.87 -3.26
N VAL A 86 -0.17 -14.54 -2.36
CA VAL A 86 0.26 -13.97 -1.07
C VAL A 86 1.50 -13.10 -1.29
N LEU A 87 1.45 -11.86 -0.81
CA LEU A 87 2.54 -10.90 -0.88
C LEU A 87 3.26 -10.73 0.46
N ALA A 88 3.82 -11.81 0.98
CA ALA A 88 4.36 -11.91 2.33
C ALA A 88 5.42 -10.86 2.74
N ARG A 89 6.00 -10.12 1.79
CA ARG A 89 7.00 -9.07 2.04
C ARG A 89 6.39 -7.67 2.10
N MET A 90 5.15 -7.52 1.64
CA MET A 90 4.48 -6.23 1.62
C MET A 90 3.69 -5.99 2.90
N ASN A 91 3.70 -4.75 3.34
CA ASN A 91 2.94 -4.27 4.48
C ASN A 91 2.54 -2.80 4.26
N GLN A 92 1.91 -2.18 5.25
CA GLN A 92 1.39 -0.81 5.18
C GLN A 92 2.38 0.29 4.75
N ASN A 93 3.68 0.07 4.75
CA ASN A 93 4.68 1.06 4.32
C ASN A 93 5.31 0.68 2.97
N SER A 94 4.80 -0.35 2.31
CA SER A 94 5.25 -0.75 0.98
C SER A 94 4.65 0.17 -0.07
N ALA A 95 5.35 0.32 -1.19
CA ALA A 95 4.84 1.02 -2.36
C ALA A 95 4.61 0.06 -3.52
N CYS A 96 3.57 0.34 -4.29
CA CYS A 96 3.23 -0.34 -5.53
C CYS A 96 3.56 0.56 -6.71
N LEU A 97 4.45 0.09 -7.58
CA LEU A 97 4.76 0.73 -8.86
C LEU A 97 3.87 0.11 -9.93
N LEU A 98 3.18 0.95 -10.68
CA LEU A 98 2.32 0.55 -11.79
C LEU A 98 3.05 0.74 -13.10
N THR A 99 3.11 -0.29 -13.94
CA THR A 99 3.81 -0.25 -15.22
C THR A 99 2.95 -0.82 -16.34
N LYS A 100 3.14 -0.30 -17.56
CA LYS A 100 2.48 -0.79 -18.76
C LYS A 100 3.47 -0.90 -19.92
N ARG A 101 3.22 -1.87 -20.79
CA ARG A 101 3.85 -1.98 -22.09
C ARG A 101 2.75 -2.10 -23.15
N GLY A 102 2.85 -1.35 -24.22
CA GLY A 102 1.97 -1.49 -25.38
C GLY A 102 2.13 -2.87 -26.04
N SER A 103 1.09 -3.36 -26.70
CA SER A 103 1.06 -4.71 -27.30
C SER A 103 2.19 -4.95 -28.32
N ASN A 104 2.57 -3.94 -29.09
CA ASN A 104 3.62 -4.03 -30.12
C ASN A 104 4.90 -3.28 -29.74
N ILE A 105 5.08 -2.97 -28.48
CA ILE A 105 6.23 -2.22 -27.98
C ILE A 105 7.24 -3.18 -27.35
N ALA A 106 8.53 -2.94 -27.54
CA ALA A 106 9.59 -3.73 -26.94
C ALA A 106 9.55 -3.68 -25.41
N GLU A 107 9.91 -4.77 -24.72
CA GLU A 107 9.86 -4.84 -23.27
C GLU A 107 10.72 -3.76 -22.59
N LYS A 108 11.84 -3.36 -23.19
CA LYS A 108 12.71 -2.28 -22.71
C LYS A 108 11.98 -0.92 -22.61
N GLU A 109 10.92 -0.75 -23.36
CA GLU A 109 10.12 0.50 -23.41
C GLU A 109 8.91 0.44 -22.47
N ARG A 110 8.89 -0.48 -21.50
CA ARG A 110 7.86 -0.53 -20.46
C ARG A 110 7.87 0.76 -19.66
N ARG A 111 6.73 1.46 -19.64
CA ARG A 111 6.57 2.76 -18.99
C ARG A 111 6.06 2.61 -17.57
N ILE A 112 6.45 3.53 -16.71
CA ILE A 112 5.87 3.72 -15.38
C ILE A 112 4.63 4.60 -15.54
N LEU A 113 3.50 4.14 -14.99
CA LEU A 113 2.22 4.86 -15.03
C LEU A 113 1.93 5.65 -13.75
N GLY A 114 2.48 5.17 -12.64
CA GLY A 114 2.26 5.77 -11.35
C GLY A 114 2.79 4.91 -10.22
N VAL A 115 2.67 5.44 -9.01
CA VAL A 115 3.09 4.79 -7.78
C VAL A 115 2.13 5.15 -6.66
N PHE A 116 1.85 4.22 -5.76
CA PHE A 116 1.12 4.50 -4.54
C PHE A 116 1.73 3.75 -3.34
N MET A 117 1.62 4.34 -2.17
CA MET A 117 1.88 3.65 -0.92
C MET A 117 0.65 2.82 -0.55
N VAL A 118 0.87 1.65 -0.02
CA VAL A 118 -0.21 0.76 0.43
C VAL A 118 -0.97 1.39 1.60
N GLU A 119 -2.25 1.14 1.68
CA GLU A 119 -3.12 1.64 2.75
C GLU A 119 -2.66 1.23 4.16
N ARG A 120 -3.18 1.94 5.15
CA ARG A 120 -2.88 1.65 6.56
C ARG A 120 -3.48 0.31 6.97
N GLY A 121 -2.69 -0.46 7.71
CA GLY A 121 -3.13 -1.76 8.22
C GLY A 121 -3.00 -2.91 7.23
N PHE A 122 -2.58 -2.67 6.00
CA PHE A 122 -2.36 -3.74 5.03
C PHE A 122 -1.28 -4.71 5.50
N ASP A 123 -1.58 -6.01 5.40
CA ASP A 123 -0.63 -7.10 5.59
C ASP A 123 -0.78 -8.09 4.41
N GLY A 124 0.22 -8.14 3.57
CA GLY A 124 0.21 -8.97 2.36
C GLY A 124 0.19 -10.48 2.62
N ARG A 125 0.38 -10.92 3.88
CA ARG A 125 0.20 -12.32 4.29
C ARG A 125 -1.29 -12.67 4.46
N ASN A 126 -2.11 -11.69 4.81
CA ASN A 126 -3.53 -11.83 5.13
C ASN A 126 -4.45 -11.22 4.06
N CYS A 127 -3.92 -10.87 2.88
CA CYS A 127 -4.69 -10.32 1.77
C CYS A 127 -5.50 -11.43 1.08
N GLN A 128 -6.69 -11.73 1.59
CA GLN A 128 -7.52 -12.85 1.13
C GLN A 128 -8.25 -12.56 -0.18
N ASP A 129 -8.66 -11.32 -0.41
CA ASP A 129 -9.34 -10.87 -1.63
C ASP A 129 -8.37 -10.64 -2.80
N GLY A 130 -7.07 -10.54 -2.50
CA GLY A 130 -6.02 -10.32 -3.48
C GLY A 130 -5.95 -8.90 -4.02
N TYR A 131 -6.61 -7.93 -3.38
CA TYR A 131 -6.53 -6.52 -3.76
C TYR A 131 -5.63 -5.73 -2.82
N ILE A 132 -4.89 -4.80 -3.38
CA ILE A 132 -4.07 -3.84 -2.66
C ILE A 132 -4.61 -2.46 -2.95
N ALA A 133 -5.17 -1.82 -1.92
CA ALA A 133 -5.64 -0.46 -1.99
C ALA A 133 -4.52 0.56 -1.67
N ALA A 134 -4.61 1.73 -2.29
CA ALA A 134 -3.68 2.82 -2.07
C ALA A 134 -4.03 3.60 -0.80
N HIS A 135 -2.99 4.13 -0.15
CA HIS A 135 -3.16 5.14 0.88
C HIS A 135 -3.77 6.41 0.28
N ASP A 136 -4.77 7.01 0.93
CA ASP A 136 -5.53 8.16 0.41
C ASP A 136 -4.68 9.34 -0.02
N ARG A 137 -3.57 9.58 0.67
CA ARG A 137 -2.70 10.74 0.47
C ARG A 137 -1.47 10.47 -0.39
N TYR A 138 -0.91 9.25 -0.33
CA TYR A 138 0.39 8.94 -0.94
C TYR A 138 0.22 8.11 -2.21
N ARG A 139 -0.29 8.76 -3.25
CA ARG A 139 -0.53 8.16 -4.55
C ARG A 139 -0.29 9.18 -5.67
N ILE A 140 0.38 8.75 -6.73
CA ILE A 140 0.80 9.58 -7.84
C ILE A 140 0.43 8.87 -9.14
N ARG A 141 -0.40 9.47 -9.95
CA ARG A 141 -0.60 9.12 -11.36
C ARG A 141 0.31 10.01 -12.20
N LEU A 142 1.09 9.44 -13.09
CA LEU A 142 1.86 10.18 -14.08
C LEU A 142 0.94 10.56 -15.24
N THR A 143 1.14 11.75 -15.77
CA THR A 143 0.55 12.15 -17.06
C THR A 143 1.21 11.33 -18.17
N GLU A 144 0.61 11.27 -19.35
CA GLU A 144 1.19 10.56 -20.48
C GLU A 144 2.59 11.08 -20.83
N LYS A 145 2.76 12.41 -20.88
CA LYS A 145 4.05 13.08 -21.12
C LYS A 145 5.12 12.74 -20.06
N GLU A 146 4.73 12.60 -18.80
CA GLU A 146 5.63 12.15 -17.72
C GLU A 146 5.99 10.68 -17.89
N SER A 147 5.00 9.83 -18.15
CA SER A 147 5.16 8.38 -18.34
C SER A 147 6.06 8.04 -19.53
N GLU A 148 6.02 8.85 -20.60
CA GLU A 148 6.88 8.72 -21.77
C GLU A 148 8.38 8.92 -21.49
N LYS A 149 8.71 9.57 -20.39
CA LYS A 149 10.08 9.81 -19.94
C LYS A 149 10.55 8.80 -18.88
N MET A 150 9.64 7.96 -18.36
CA MET A 150 9.89 7.10 -17.22
C MET A 150 9.83 5.62 -17.63
N PHE A 151 10.95 5.07 -18.06
CA PHE A 151 11.06 3.66 -18.44
C PHE A 151 11.46 2.80 -17.24
N PHE A 152 10.68 1.76 -16.96
CA PHE A 152 10.92 0.86 -15.83
C PHE A 152 12.31 0.22 -15.84
N TRP A 153 12.78 -0.18 -17.01
CA TRP A 153 14.05 -0.89 -17.15
C TRP A 153 15.30 -0.02 -16.95
N ASN A 154 15.14 1.31 -16.87
CA ASN A 154 16.22 2.20 -16.45
C ASN A 154 16.56 2.03 -14.95
N TYR A 155 15.64 1.49 -14.17
CA TYR A 155 15.80 1.31 -12.71
C TYR A 155 16.03 -0.14 -12.32
N TYR A 156 15.51 -1.08 -13.10
CA TYR A 156 15.57 -2.49 -12.77
C TYR A 156 16.57 -3.23 -13.66
N SER A 157 17.52 -3.93 -13.02
CA SER A 157 18.36 -4.92 -13.69
C SER A 157 18.28 -6.26 -12.98
N ASN A 158 18.32 -7.35 -13.74
CA ASN A 158 18.42 -8.67 -13.17
C ASN A 158 19.88 -8.89 -12.72
N LYS A 159 20.10 -9.18 -11.44
CA LYS A 159 21.45 -9.38 -10.89
C LYS A 159 22.24 -10.51 -11.58
N ARG A 160 21.53 -11.56 -12.03
CA ARG A 160 22.15 -12.73 -12.68
C ARG A 160 22.36 -12.55 -14.18
N TYR A 161 21.46 -11.80 -14.82
CA TYR A 161 21.48 -11.55 -16.26
C TYR A 161 21.09 -10.07 -16.50
N PRO A 162 22.03 -9.12 -16.34
CA PRO A 162 21.74 -7.69 -16.42
C PRO A 162 21.17 -7.26 -17.77
N ASP A 163 21.64 -7.87 -18.84
CA ASP A 163 21.24 -7.55 -20.22
C ASP A 163 19.90 -8.21 -20.63
N ASN A 164 19.36 -9.09 -19.79
CA ASN A 164 18.13 -9.79 -20.09
C ASN A 164 16.90 -8.95 -19.70
N ILE A 165 16.42 -8.16 -20.63
CA ILE A 165 15.24 -7.29 -20.48
C ILE A 165 13.97 -8.12 -20.77
N VAL A 166 13.55 -8.93 -19.81
CA VAL A 166 12.37 -9.77 -19.92
C VAL A 166 11.50 -9.70 -18.67
N TRP A 167 10.23 -9.38 -18.86
CA TRP A 167 9.22 -9.62 -17.84
C TRP A 167 8.75 -11.07 -17.94
N ASN A 168 9.35 -11.96 -17.19
CA ASN A 168 8.95 -13.37 -17.12
C ASN A 168 7.48 -13.51 -16.67
N SER A 169 7.06 -14.68 -16.31
CA SER A 169 5.69 -14.95 -15.87
C SER A 169 5.27 -14.13 -14.62
N GLY A 170 3.98 -13.86 -14.55
CA GLY A 170 3.36 -13.22 -13.38
C GLY A 170 3.12 -11.73 -13.57
N ARG A 171 2.18 -11.22 -12.78
CA ARG A 171 1.73 -9.83 -12.82
C ARG A 171 2.53 -8.92 -11.90
N GLN A 172 3.16 -9.50 -10.86
CA GLN A 172 3.82 -8.80 -9.79
C GLN A 172 5.26 -9.29 -9.62
N ARG A 173 6.15 -8.37 -9.27
CA ARG A 173 7.51 -8.65 -8.81
C ARG A 173 7.85 -7.82 -7.60
N TYR A 174 8.62 -8.41 -6.69
CA TYR A 174 9.24 -7.64 -5.63
C TYR A 174 10.36 -6.75 -6.18
N PHE A 175 10.44 -5.56 -5.64
CA PHE A 175 11.27 -4.48 -6.09
C PHE A 175 12.16 -3.95 -4.95
N ASP A 176 13.37 -3.55 -5.24
CA ASP A 176 14.32 -3.07 -4.23
C ASP A 176 13.94 -1.65 -3.78
N ASN A 177 14.06 -1.39 -2.46
CA ASN A 177 13.73 -0.10 -1.87
C ASN A 177 14.54 1.05 -2.49
N LYS A 178 15.81 0.81 -2.83
CA LYS A 178 16.65 1.85 -3.43
C LYS A 178 16.16 2.26 -4.83
N TRP A 179 15.68 1.32 -5.63
CA TRP A 179 15.13 1.62 -6.95
C TRP A 179 13.81 2.38 -6.86
N MET A 180 12.96 2.01 -5.90
CA MET A 180 11.74 2.79 -5.63
C MET A 180 12.07 4.21 -5.19
N ALA A 181 13.05 4.39 -4.31
CA ALA A 181 13.49 5.71 -3.88
C ALA A 181 14.05 6.55 -5.05
N GLN A 182 14.80 5.93 -5.97
CA GLN A 182 15.29 6.61 -7.16
C GLN A 182 14.14 7.04 -8.09
N ILE A 183 13.19 6.15 -8.37
CA ILE A 183 12.00 6.47 -9.17
C ILE A 183 11.24 7.67 -8.57
N LEU A 184 11.04 7.69 -7.25
CA LEU A 184 10.34 8.79 -6.59
C LEU A 184 11.12 10.12 -6.71
N ARG A 185 12.45 10.11 -6.62
CA ARG A 185 13.27 11.30 -6.86
C ARG A 185 13.13 11.80 -8.29
N ASP A 186 13.20 10.90 -9.26
CA ASP A 186 13.10 11.27 -10.67
C ASP A 186 11.70 11.81 -11.02
N ILE A 187 10.64 11.29 -10.40
CA ILE A 187 9.29 11.87 -10.52
C ILE A 187 9.25 13.28 -9.94
N ILE A 188 9.88 13.52 -8.79
CA ILE A 188 9.97 14.87 -8.19
C ILE A 188 10.72 15.81 -9.11
N ASP A 189 11.86 15.39 -9.66
CA ASP A 189 12.69 16.21 -10.53
C ASP A 189 11.96 16.50 -11.84
N LEU A 190 11.29 15.52 -12.42
CA LEU A 190 10.46 15.69 -13.62
C LEU A 190 9.36 16.75 -13.41
N ARG A 191 8.79 16.82 -12.20
CA ARG A 191 7.75 17.80 -11.84
C ARG A 191 8.30 19.14 -11.41
N LYS A 192 9.57 19.22 -11.01
CA LYS A 192 10.24 20.50 -10.73
C LYS A 192 10.37 21.35 -11.95
N ASP A 193 10.56 20.79 -13.11
CA ASP A 193 10.71 21.51 -14.38
C ASP A 193 9.37 21.94 -14.98
N THR A 194 8.26 21.38 -14.51
CA THR A 194 6.93 21.83 -14.89
C THR A 194 6.44 22.88 -13.89
N LYS A 195 5.88 24.02 -14.38
CA LYS A 195 5.36 25.11 -13.53
C LYS A 195 4.23 24.71 -12.57
N GLU A 196 3.89 23.45 -12.49
CA GLU A 196 2.91 22.85 -11.57
C GLU A 196 3.50 22.49 -10.17
N LYS A 197 4.46 23.32 -9.73
CA LYS A 197 5.10 23.22 -8.40
C LYS A 197 4.27 23.79 -7.25
N LYS A 198 3.01 23.69 -7.33
CA LYS A 198 2.17 24.08 -6.19
C LYS A 198 1.25 22.93 -5.88
N TYR A 199 1.77 21.99 -5.06
CA TYR A 199 0.96 21.31 -4.00
C TYR A 199 1.87 20.35 -3.24
#